data_128d14e498756f5ffb8bc078cae11461
#
_entry.id   128d14e498756f5ffb8bc078cae11461
#
_cell.length_a   1.000
_cell.length_b   1.000
_cell.length_c   1.000
_cell.angle_alpha   90.00
_cell.angle_beta   90.00
_cell.angle_gamma   90.00
#
_symmetry.space_group_name_H-M   'P 1'
#
loop_
_entity.id
_entity.type
_entity.pdbx_description
1 polymer ?
#
loop_
_entity_poly.entity_id
_entity_poly.type
_entity_poly.pdbx_seq_one_letter_code
_entity_poly.pdbx_strand_id
1 'polypeptide(L)'
;MKQTKEEWARYIQDEIKKNDSYDNYKHAFIEYKDYLEKCLLENPRDVAKVCQLAATYNELNYQWDDIYKLLNEFIKKDENELTDEEKSRIYTNLGYYYDDQRDGSKRAIRTLRKAVAFNSNNSKAYYGLGADYYGAGKYDKSEEMYKRACELENNPIYKFEYANLLMFNGKYEEAKIILEELIKKDFEFGKEDFAKIKYSYIANKIQLGKFENIEDEINELMLEMVNKDDFFEEEFAELYYLIGSYEKSRKIYSKFKIQDYQFPAWWLKFYFYSLKQLNEIEKLQENFKIVLKIKDEEIESIKNGEFLTECTKSYKKEEIREIKRQIKYLKAEYEKILETDYKPEVKIYPKFLYDCFLIDCPRHQKLD
;
A
#
# COMPACT_ATOMS: atom_id res chain seq x y z
N MET A 1 9.31 -16.13 -34.19
CA MET A 1 8.85 -14.73 -34.02
C MET A 1 7.61 -14.78 -33.13
N LYS A 2 7.60 -14.05 -32.00
CA LYS A 2 6.49 -14.08 -31.04
C LYS A 2 5.24 -13.48 -31.70
N GLN A 3 4.11 -14.17 -31.63
CA GLN A 3 2.84 -13.75 -32.29
C GLN A 3 1.65 -13.68 -31.36
N THR A 4 1.67 -14.47 -30.27
CA THR A 4 0.56 -14.49 -29.30
C THR A 4 0.90 -13.63 -28.09
N LYS A 5 -0.16 -13.25 -27.37
CA LYS A 5 -0.07 -12.51 -26.10
C LYS A 5 0.70 -13.32 -25.06
N GLU A 6 0.45 -14.62 -24.98
CA GLU A 6 1.09 -15.55 -24.05
C GLU A 6 2.59 -15.70 -24.32
N GLU A 7 2.99 -15.80 -25.61
CA GLU A 7 4.41 -15.85 -26.00
C GLU A 7 5.14 -14.57 -25.60
N TRP A 8 4.52 -13.40 -25.78
CA TRP A 8 5.09 -12.12 -25.36
C TRP A 8 5.17 -11.99 -23.85
N ALA A 9 4.10 -12.35 -23.12
CA ALA A 9 4.09 -12.30 -21.66
C ALA A 9 5.15 -13.24 -21.07
N ARG A 10 5.28 -14.46 -21.58
CA ARG A 10 6.34 -15.40 -21.17
C ARG A 10 7.73 -14.82 -21.41
N TYR A 11 7.97 -14.29 -22.58
CA TYR A 11 9.26 -13.67 -22.90
C TYR A 11 9.60 -12.52 -21.94
N ILE A 12 8.65 -11.61 -21.70
CA ILE A 12 8.85 -10.47 -20.80
C ILE A 12 9.11 -10.95 -19.37
N GLN A 13 8.33 -11.90 -18.88
CA GLN A 13 8.50 -12.45 -17.52
C GLN A 13 9.83 -13.20 -17.38
N ASP A 14 10.28 -13.92 -18.41
CA ASP A 14 11.58 -14.58 -18.41
C ASP A 14 12.73 -13.55 -18.39
N GLU A 15 12.62 -12.45 -19.11
CA GLU A 15 13.62 -11.38 -19.08
C GLU A 15 13.65 -10.66 -17.73
N ILE A 16 12.50 -10.42 -17.09
CA ILE A 16 12.42 -9.87 -15.73
C ILE A 16 13.10 -10.82 -14.72
N LYS A 17 12.84 -12.14 -14.81
CA LYS A 17 13.45 -13.12 -13.89
C LYS A 17 14.98 -13.24 -14.04
N LYS A 18 15.50 -13.00 -15.22
CA LYS A 18 16.96 -13.06 -15.51
C LYS A 18 17.71 -11.82 -15.06
N ASN A 19 17.03 -10.72 -14.82
CA ASN A 19 17.65 -9.41 -14.66
C ASN A 19 17.10 -8.68 -13.44
N ASP A 20 17.98 -8.23 -12.55
CA ASP A 20 17.61 -7.52 -11.31
C ASP A 20 17.33 -6.01 -11.53
N SER A 21 17.62 -5.48 -12.72
CA SER A 21 17.47 -4.05 -13.02
C SER A 21 16.49 -3.81 -14.18
N TYR A 22 15.62 -2.83 -14.03
CA TYR A 22 14.69 -2.40 -15.07
C TYR A 22 15.37 -2.11 -16.42
N ASP A 23 16.52 -1.44 -16.41
CA ASP A 23 17.25 -1.09 -17.64
C ASP A 23 17.67 -2.32 -18.43
N ASN A 24 17.88 -3.45 -17.75
CA ASN A 24 18.31 -4.69 -18.38
C ASN A 24 17.18 -5.45 -19.09
N TYR A 25 15.91 -5.34 -18.65
CA TYR A 25 14.77 -6.01 -19.28
C TYR A 25 13.83 -5.07 -20.04
N LYS A 26 14.03 -3.74 -19.96
CA LYS A 26 13.25 -2.73 -20.65
C LYS A 26 13.11 -2.98 -22.16
N HIS A 27 14.15 -3.55 -22.79
CA HIS A 27 14.13 -3.87 -24.20
C HIS A 27 12.98 -4.80 -24.60
N ALA A 28 12.59 -5.74 -23.73
CA ALA A 28 11.50 -6.68 -24.01
C ALA A 28 10.14 -5.95 -24.12
N PHE A 29 9.93 -4.92 -23.30
CA PHE A 29 8.74 -4.08 -23.41
C PHE A 29 8.76 -3.18 -24.65
N ILE A 30 9.94 -2.68 -25.07
CA ILE A 30 10.09 -1.90 -26.30
C ILE A 30 9.76 -2.77 -27.53
N GLU A 31 10.30 -3.98 -27.62
CA GLU A 31 9.97 -4.92 -28.69
C GLU A 31 8.48 -5.24 -28.74
N TYR A 32 7.86 -5.43 -27.58
CA TYR A 32 6.42 -5.71 -27.50
C TYR A 32 5.59 -4.50 -27.92
N LYS A 33 5.97 -3.30 -27.50
CA LYS A 33 5.34 -2.05 -27.97
C LYS A 33 5.36 -1.94 -29.50
N ASP A 34 6.52 -2.10 -30.11
CA ASP A 34 6.70 -2.01 -31.56
C ASP A 34 5.86 -3.06 -32.31
N TYR A 35 5.74 -4.26 -31.76
CA TYR A 35 4.84 -5.29 -32.28
C TYR A 35 3.37 -4.88 -32.18
N LEU A 36 2.93 -4.33 -31.06
CA LEU A 36 1.54 -3.90 -30.85
C LEU A 36 1.16 -2.74 -31.76
N GLU A 37 2.04 -1.74 -31.88
CA GLU A 37 1.85 -0.61 -32.78
C GLU A 37 1.68 -1.07 -34.24
N LYS A 38 2.50 -2.03 -34.68
CA LYS A 38 2.35 -2.62 -36.00
C LYS A 38 1.01 -3.34 -36.17
N CYS A 39 0.59 -4.14 -35.18
CA CYS A 39 -0.71 -4.80 -35.24
C CYS A 39 -1.88 -3.79 -35.34
N LEU A 40 -1.79 -2.68 -34.61
CA LEU A 40 -2.80 -1.63 -34.64
C LEU A 40 -2.81 -0.82 -35.94
N LEU A 41 -1.71 -0.75 -36.70
CA LEU A 41 -1.71 -0.22 -38.06
C LEU A 41 -2.51 -1.13 -39.03
N GLU A 42 -2.44 -2.45 -38.83
CA GLU A 42 -3.17 -3.44 -39.64
C GLU A 42 -4.66 -3.55 -39.21
N ASN A 43 -4.92 -3.53 -37.90
CA ASN A 43 -6.27 -3.56 -37.32
C ASN A 43 -6.43 -2.49 -36.22
N PRO A 44 -6.78 -1.25 -36.57
CA PRO A 44 -6.88 -0.14 -35.62
C PRO A 44 -7.97 -0.30 -34.55
N ARG A 45 -8.89 -1.28 -34.70
CA ARG A 45 -10.02 -1.50 -33.78
C ARG A 45 -9.83 -2.68 -32.83
N ASP A 46 -8.65 -3.22 -32.73
CA ASP A 46 -8.35 -4.32 -31.82
C ASP A 46 -8.22 -3.80 -30.37
N VAL A 47 -9.34 -3.89 -29.63
CA VAL A 47 -9.42 -3.46 -28.21
C VAL A 47 -8.39 -4.18 -27.33
N ALA A 48 -8.15 -5.46 -27.58
CA ALA A 48 -7.17 -6.22 -26.81
C ALA A 48 -5.76 -5.63 -27.00
N LYS A 49 -5.40 -5.32 -28.26
CA LYS A 49 -4.10 -4.69 -28.57
C LYS A 49 -3.98 -3.27 -28.01
N VAL A 50 -5.06 -2.49 -28.02
CA VAL A 50 -5.10 -1.15 -27.41
C VAL A 50 -4.86 -1.25 -25.90
N CYS A 51 -5.52 -2.18 -25.22
CA CYS A 51 -5.31 -2.39 -23.76
C CYS A 51 -3.90 -2.87 -23.45
N GLN A 52 -3.36 -3.80 -24.25
CA GLN A 52 -1.98 -4.28 -24.12
C GLN A 52 -0.98 -3.16 -24.34
N LEU A 53 -1.19 -2.30 -25.32
CA LEU A 53 -0.31 -1.16 -25.61
C LEU A 53 -0.35 -0.13 -24.46
N ALA A 54 -1.53 0.17 -23.93
CA ALA A 54 -1.69 1.06 -22.78
C ALA A 54 -0.93 0.53 -21.55
N ALA A 55 -1.04 -0.78 -21.27
CA ALA A 55 -0.31 -1.42 -20.19
C ALA A 55 1.22 -1.41 -20.45
N THR A 56 1.64 -1.62 -21.69
CA THR A 56 3.07 -1.56 -22.08
C THR A 56 3.63 -0.14 -21.96
N TYR A 57 2.88 0.87 -22.30
CA TYR A 57 3.27 2.27 -22.09
C TYR A 57 3.47 2.58 -20.60
N ASN A 58 2.60 2.06 -19.72
CA ASN A 58 2.77 2.19 -18.28
C ASN A 58 4.11 1.58 -17.81
N GLU A 59 4.43 0.37 -18.26
CA GLU A 59 5.69 -0.29 -17.93
C GLU A 59 6.94 0.44 -18.48
N LEU A 60 6.81 1.17 -19.58
CA LEU A 60 7.88 1.95 -20.18
C LEU A 60 7.99 3.38 -19.61
N ASN A 61 7.22 3.71 -18.59
CA ASN A 61 7.15 5.07 -18.01
C ASN A 61 6.87 6.16 -19.07
N TYR A 62 6.06 5.83 -20.06
CA TYR A 62 5.56 6.85 -21.00
C TYR A 62 4.74 7.89 -20.24
N GLN A 63 4.67 9.12 -20.81
CA GLN A 63 3.87 10.16 -20.18
C GLN A 63 2.41 9.72 -20.07
N TRP A 64 1.79 9.97 -18.94
CA TRP A 64 0.41 9.61 -18.66
C TRP A 64 -0.57 10.14 -19.72
N ASP A 65 -0.24 11.28 -20.32
CA ASP A 65 -1.02 11.86 -21.41
C ASP A 65 -1.09 10.96 -22.66
N ASP A 66 -0.07 10.16 -22.94
CA ASP A 66 -0.06 9.26 -24.10
C ASP A 66 -1.00 8.07 -23.86
N ILE A 67 -0.99 7.51 -22.63
CA ILE A 67 -1.92 6.44 -22.24
C ILE A 67 -3.36 6.95 -22.24
N TYR A 68 -3.58 8.14 -21.68
CA TYR A 68 -4.88 8.78 -21.65
C TYR A 68 -5.43 9.04 -23.06
N LYS A 69 -4.60 9.57 -23.97
CA LYS A 69 -4.98 9.80 -25.35
C LYS A 69 -5.35 8.49 -26.04
N LEU A 70 -4.49 7.47 -25.94
CA LEU A 70 -4.71 6.17 -26.56
C LEU A 70 -6.09 5.60 -26.18
N LEU A 71 -6.38 5.47 -24.90
CA LEU A 71 -7.62 4.85 -24.41
C LEU A 71 -8.86 5.74 -24.65
N ASN A 72 -8.74 7.04 -24.39
CA ASN A 72 -9.87 7.96 -24.44
C ASN A 72 -10.25 8.35 -25.86
N GLU A 73 -9.29 8.51 -26.77
CA GLU A 73 -9.57 8.75 -28.17
C GLU A 73 -10.18 7.52 -28.85
N PHE A 74 -9.67 6.33 -28.46
CA PHE A 74 -10.21 5.07 -28.96
C PHE A 74 -11.69 4.91 -28.58
N ILE A 75 -12.06 5.08 -27.30
CA ILE A 75 -13.44 4.92 -26.88
C ILE A 75 -14.35 6.00 -27.47
N LYS A 76 -13.87 7.24 -27.64
CA LYS A 76 -14.67 8.31 -28.25
C LYS A 76 -14.99 8.08 -29.74
N LYS A 77 -14.07 7.48 -30.48
CA LYS A 77 -14.25 7.20 -31.91
C LYS A 77 -15.22 6.05 -32.14
N ASP A 78 -15.13 5.04 -31.32
CA ASP A 78 -15.73 3.73 -31.59
C ASP A 78 -16.79 3.29 -30.54
N GLU A 79 -17.19 4.17 -29.59
CA GLU A 79 -18.05 3.82 -28.43
C GLU A 79 -19.34 3.06 -28.84
N ASN A 80 -19.97 3.44 -29.95
CA ASN A 80 -21.22 2.81 -30.44
C ASN A 80 -20.99 1.45 -31.12
N GLU A 81 -19.75 1.14 -31.48
CA GLU A 81 -19.39 -0.09 -32.19
C GLU A 81 -18.76 -1.13 -31.25
N LEU A 82 -18.37 -0.69 -30.02
CA LEU A 82 -17.78 -1.55 -29.02
C LEU A 82 -18.85 -2.38 -28.28
N THR A 83 -18.53 -3.64 -28.03
CA THR A 83 -19.30 -4.48 -27.13
C THR A 83 -19.17 -3.99 -25.67
N ASP A 84 -20.10 -4.39 -24.81
CA ASP A 84 -20.06 -4.03 -23.40
C ASP A 84 -18.80 -4.60 -22.71
N GLU A 85 -18.34 -5.78 -23.09
CA GLU A 85 -17.08 -6.36 -22.63
C GLU A 85 -15.88 -5.47 -22.98
N GLU A 86 -15.79 -5.02 -24.24
CA GLU A 86 -14.71 -4.16 -24.71
C GLU A 86 -14.72 -2.80 -24.02
N LYS A 87 -15.90 -2.20 -23.81
CA LYS A 87 -16.06 -0.96 -23.03
C LYS A 87 -15.57 -1.16 -21.59
N SER A 88 -15.98 -2.26 -20.97
CA SER A 88 -15.54 -2.58 -19.60
C SER A 88 -14.02 -2.66 -19.50
N ARG A 89 -13.35 -3.33 -20.45
CA ARG A 89 -11.87 -3.45 -20.49
C ARG A 89 -11.20 -2.09 -20.58
N ILE A 90 -11.64 -1.23 -21.52
CA ILE A 90 -11.06 0.11 -21.70
C ILE A 90 -11.30 0.98 -20.46
N TYR A 91 -12.52 0.96 -19.89
CA TYR A 91 -12.82 1.73 -18.68
C TYR A 91 -12.05 1.24 -17.45
N THR A 92 -11.71 -0.03 -17.37
CA THR A 92 -10.83 -0.55 -16.29
C THR A 92 -9.44 0.03 -16.41
N ASN A 93 -8.83 0.00 -17.60
CA ASN A 93 -7.50 0.57 -17.81
C ASN A 93 -7.48 2.10 -17.66
N LEU A 94 -8.55 2.80 -18.08
CA LEU A 94 -8.70 4.23 -17.79
C LEU A 94 -8.86 4.51 -16.28
N GLY A 95 -9.53 3.63 -15.55
CA GLY A 95 -9.66 3.70 -14.10
C GLY A 95 -8.29 3.63 -13.42
N TYR A 96 -7.47 2.65 -13.80
CA TYR A 96 -6.09 2.52 -13.32
C TYR A 96 -5.28 3.81 -13.58
N TYR A 97 -5.37 4.34 -14.80
CA TYR A 97 -4.71 5.59 -15.17
C TYR A 97 -5.11 6.76 -14.25
N TYR A 98 -6.41 6.89 -13.91
CA TYR A 98 -6.88 7.97 -13.06
C TYR A 98 -6.51 7.79 -11.58
N ASP A 99 -6.33 6.57 -11.10
CA ASP A 99 -5.94 6.29 -9.71
C ASP A 99 -4.58 6.88 -9.38
N ASP A 100 -3.63 6.78 -10.28
CA ASP A 100 -2.26 7.29 -10.13
C ASP A 100 -2.13 8.83 -10.27
N GLN A 101 -3.21 9.56 -10.58
CA GLN A 101 -3.20 11.02 -10.70
C GLN A 101 -3.60 11.72 -9.38
N ARG A 102 -3.03 12.91 -9.10
CA ARG A 102 -3.28 13.70 -7.87
C ARG A 102 -4.75 13.96 -7.52
N ASP A 103 -5.66 13.97 -8.50
CA ASP A 103 -7.11 14.07 -8.32
C ASP A 103 -7.82 12.72 -8.52
N GLY A 104 -7.06 11.63 -8.48
CA GLY A 104 -7.36 10.32 -9.06
C GLY A 104 -8.62 9.66 -8.54
N SER A 105 -8.74 9.48 -7.24
CA SER A 105 -9.78 8.61 -6.67
C SER A 105 -11.21 8.92 -7.12
N LYS A 106 -11.60 10.20 -7.31
CA LYS A 106 -12.96 10.52 -7.77
C LYS A 106 -13.20 10.17 -9.23
N ARG A 107 -12.19 10.38 -10.09
CA ARG A 107 -12.27 10.04 -11.53
C ARG A 107 -12.14 8.55 -11.70
N ALA A 108 -11.18 7.91 -11.02
CA ALA A 108 -10.98 6.47 -11.02
C ALA A 108 -12.27 5.74 -10.60
N ILE A 109 -12.84 6.05 -9.45
CA ILE A 109 -14.12 5.47 -8.98
C ILE A 109 -15.23 5.63 -10.03
N ARG A 110 -15.37 6.83 -10.63
CA ARG A 110 -16.41 7.06 -11.64
C ARG A 110 -16.20 6.21 -12.88
N THR A 111 -14.95 6.05 -13.28
CA THR A 111 -14.56 5.31 -14.48
C THR A 111 -14.70 3.81 -14.27
N LEU A 112 -14.21 3.29 -13.13
CA LEU A 112 -14.36 1.88 -12.76
C LEU A 112 -15.83 1.48 -12.54
N ARG A 113 -16.66 2.40 -12.03
CA ARG A 113 -18.13 2.17 -11.97
C ARG A 113 -18.77 2.00 -13.35
N LYS A 114 -18.26 2.70 -14.38
CA LYS A 114 -18.70 2.42 -15.75
C LYS A 114 -18.25 1.05 -16.21
N ALA A 115 -17.00 0.66 -15.89
CA ALA A 115 -16.50 -0.66 -16.24
C ALA A 115 -17.39 -1.78 -15.69
N VAL A 116 -17.75 -1.73 -14.41
CA VAL A 116 -18.64 -2.76 -13.81
C VAL A 116 -20.10 -2.64 -14.27
N ALA A 117 -20.54 -1.47 -14.72
CA ALA A 117 -21.87 -1.30 -15.31
C ALA A 117 -21.98 -1.96 -16.68
N PHE A 118 -20.91 -1.96 -17.48
CA PHE A 118 -20.84 -2.67 -18.75
C PHE A 118 -20.59 -4.17 -18.57
N ASN A 119 -19.73 -4.57 -17.62
CA ASN A 119 -19.52 -5.98 -17.31
C ASN A 119 -19.46 -6.19 -15.78
N SER A 120 -20.55 -6.72 -15.21
CA SER A 120 -20.69 -7.04 -13.78
C SER A 120 -19.83 -8.22 -13.31
N ASN A 121 -19.11 -8.89 -14.23
CA ASN A 121 -18.19 -9.98 -13.92
C ASN A 121 -16.71 -9.58 -14.03
N ASN A 122 -16.43 -8.30 -14.15
CA ASN A 122 -15.06 -7.77 -14.23
C ASN A 122 -14.43 -7.67 -12.82
N SER A 123 -13.78 -8.74 -12.37
CA SER A 123 -13.11 -8.83 -11.06
C SER A 123 -12.07 -7.73 -10.83
N LYS A 124 -11.28 -7.40 -11.86
CA LYS A 124 -10.23 -6.37 -11.80
C LYS A 124 -10.82 -4.97 -11.55
N ALA A 125 -11.96 -4.66 -12.18
CA ALA A 125 -12.62 -3.37 -11.96
C ALA A 125 -13.20 -3.28 -10.54
N TYR A 126 -13.71 -4.36 -9.98
CA TYR A 126 -14.14 -4.41 -8.57
C TYR A 126 -12.96 -4.29 -7.61
N TYR A 127 -11.84 -4.96 -7.89
CA TYR A 127 -10.62 -4.81 -7.10
C TYR A 127 -10.13 -3.36 -7.08
N GLY A 128 -10.02 -2.71 -8.25
CA GLY A 128 -9.66 -1.30 -8.35
C GLY A 128 -10.63 -0.37 -7.60
N LEU A 129 -11.97 -0.63 -7.68
CA LEU A 129 -12.95 0.11 -6.88
C LEU A 129 -12.73 -0.08 -5.38
N GLY A 130 -12.35 -1.29 -4.95
CA GLY A 130 -12.00 -1.58 -3.56
C GLY A 130 -10.85 -0.71 -3.08
N ALA A 131 -9.74 -0.65 -3.83
CA ALA A 131 -8.57 0.16 -3.54
C ALA A 131 -8.91 1.67 -3.50
N ASP A 132 -9.59 2.17 -4.52
CA ASP A 132 -10.00 3.57 -4.61
C ASP A 132 -10.94 4.02 -3.48
N TYR A 133 -11.90 3.16 -3.10
CA TYR A 133 -12.79 3.46 -1.98
C TYR A 133 -12.05 3.43 -0.65
N TYR A 134 -11.06 2.54 -0.47
CA TYR A 134 -10.18 2.54 0.70
C TYR A 134 -9.40 3.86 0.80
N GLY A 135 -8.72 4.27 -0.27
CA GLY A 135 -7.98 5.54 -0.33
C GLY A 135 -8.87 6.77 -0.09
N ALA A 136 -10.16 6.70 -0.48
CA ALA A 136 -11.15 7.74 -0.23
C ALA A 136 -11.78 7.68 1.18
N GLY A 137 -11.35 6.77 2.07
CA GLY A 137 -11.90 6.59 3.43
C GLY A 137 -13.31 6.01 3.47
N LYS A 138 -13.78 5.37 2.39
CA LYS A 138 -15.12 4.78 2.28
C LYS A 138 -15.07 3.28 2.50
N TYR A 139 -14.69 2.88 3.70
CA TYR A 139 -14.34 1.52 4.06
C TYR A 139 -15.43 0.47 3.83
N ASP A 140 -16.71 0.80 4.13
CA ASP A 140 -17.84 -0.11 3.86
C ASP A 140 -17.98 -0.43 2.38
N LYS A 141 -17.82 0.59 1.50
CA LYS A 141 -17.88 0.39 0.05
C LYS A 141 -16.67 -0.36 -0.48
N SER A 142 -15.50 -0.10 0.10
CA SER A 142 -14.28 -0.84 -0.23
C SER A 142 -14.47 -2.32 0.09
N GLU A 143 -15.02 -2.65 1.27
CA GLU A 143 -15.30 -4.02 1.67
C GLU A 143 -16.25 -4.73 0.69
N GLU A 144 -17.35 -4.07 0.29
CA GLU A 144 -18.28 -4.61 -0.69
C GLU A 144 -17.60 -4.91 -2.04
N MET A 145 -16.72 -4.02 -2.51
CA MET A 145 -16.04 -4.19 -3.78
C MET A 145 -14.98 -5.29 -3.73
N TYR A 146 -14.16 -5.36 -2.69
CA TYR A 146 -13.19 -6.44 -2.53
C TYR A 146 -13.87 -7.80 -2.38
N LYS A 147 -14.95 -7.89 -1.59
CA LYS A 147 -15.75 -9.10 -1.49
C LYS A 147 -16.23 -9.56 -2.86
N ARG A 148 -16.76 -8.64 -3.66
CA ARG A 148 -17.24 -8.95 -5.01
C ARG A 148 -16.12 -9.40 -5.93
N ALA A 149 -14.94 -8.79 -5.87
CA ALA A 149 -13.77 -9.24 -6.61
C ALA A 149 -13.39 -10.70 -6.27
N CYS A 150 -13.37 -11.03 -4.96
CA CYS A 150 -13.10 -12.39 -4.48
C CYS A 150 -14.15 -13.43 -4.92
N GLU A 151 -15.44 -13.05 -5.00
CA GLU A 151 -16.51 -13.93 -5.50
C GLU A 151 -16.36 -14.25 -6.99
N LEU A 152 -15.84 -13.30 -7.76
CA LEU A 152 -15.66 -13.42 -9.20
C LEU A 152 -14.37 -14.14 -9.59
N GLU A 153 -13.32 -13.99 -8.79
CA GLU A 153 -12.00 -14.55 -9.08
C GLU A 153 -11.33 -15.05 -7.80
N ASN A 154 -10.88 -16.32 -7.82
CA ASN A 154 -10.13 -16.92 -6.71
C ASN A 154 -8.67 -16.41 -6.71
N ASN A 155 -8.49 -15.08 -6.59
CA ASN A 155 -7.19 -14.45 -6.55
C ASN A 155 -6.72 -14.28 -5.10
N PRO A 156 -5.54 -14.82 -4.70
CA PRO A 156 -5.04 -14.74 -3.34
C PRO A 156 -4.75 -13.31 -2.90
N ILE A 157 -4.34 -12.42 -3.81
CA ILE A 157 -4.10 -11.00 -3.50
C ILE A 157 -5.43 -10.31 -3.16
N TYR A 158 -6.50 -10.56 -3.94
CA TYR A 158 -7.82 -9.99 -3.64
C TYR A 158 -8.33 -10.44 -2.26
N LYS A 159 -8.12 -11.72 -1.92
CA LYS A 159 -8.47 -12.27 -0.61
C LYS A 159 -7.67 -11.59 0.51
N PHE A 160 -6.39 -11.37 0.29
CA PHE A 160 -5.54 -10.71 1.28
C PHE A 160 -5.98 -9.27 1.54
N GLU A 161 -6.23 -8.49 0.48
CA GLU A 161 -6.74 -7.12 0.63
C GLU A 161 -8.11 -7.08 1.31
N TYR A 162 -8.98 -8.03 0.97
CA TYR A 162 -10.27 -8.16 1.65
C TYR A 162 -10.10 -8.47 3.15
N ALA A 163 -9.19 -9.39 3.51
CA ALA A 163 -8.90 -9.71 4.90
C ALA A 163 -8.33 -8.51 5.68
N ASN A 164 -7.42 -7.75 5.07
CA ASN A 164 -6.87 -6.52 5.66
C ASN A 164 -7.97 -5.48 5.92
N LEU A 165 -8.91 -5.33 4.99
CA LEU A 165 -10.02 -4.42 5.17
C LEU A 165 -11.01 -4.88 6.25
N LEU A 166 -11.27 -6.17 6.33
CA LEU A 166 -12.06 -6.75 7.43
C LEU A 166 -11.41 -6.46 8.80
N MET A 167 -10.07 -6.62 8.91
CA MET A 167 -9.34 -6.23 10.12
C MET A 167 -9.48 -4.75 10.42
N PHE A 168 -9.37 -3.90 9.40
CA PHE A 168 -9.53 -2.46 9.55
C PHE A 168 -10.93 -2.08 10.05
N ASN A 169 -11.96 -2.81 9.64
CA ASN A 169 -13.35 -2.65 10.07
C ASN A 169 -13.67 -3.39 11.39
N GLY A 170 -12.66 -3.99 12.07
CA GLY A 170 -12.83 -4.71 13.33
C GLY A 170 -13.47 -6.11 13.21
N LYS A 171 -13.58 -6.65 11.98
CA LYS A 171 -14.16 -7.97 11.69
C LYS A 171 -13.08 -9.06 11.75
N TYR A 172 -12.40 -9.16 12.88
CA TYR A 172 -11.20 -9.99 13.05
C TYR A 172 -11.44 -11.50 12.86
N GLU A 173 -12.59 -12.05 13.28
CA GLU A 173 -12.87 -13.49 13.09
C GLU A 173 -13.11 -13.83 11.61
N GLU A 174 -13.74 -12.94 10.84
CA GLU A 174 -13.91 -13.12 9.40
C GLU A 174 -12.55 -13.04 8.66
N ALA A 175 -11.74 -12.04 9.01
CA ALA A 175 -10.38 -11.88 8.46
C ALA A 175 -9.50 -13.11 8.74
N LYS A 176 -9.60 -13.68 9.96
CA LYS A 176 -8.85 -14.87 10.37
C LYS A 176 -9.07 -16.06 9.43
N ILE A 177 -10.33 -16.33 9.05
CA ILE A 177 -10.66 -17.45 8.17
C ILE A 177 -9.92 -17.34 6.83
N ILE A 178 -9.90 -16.12 6.27
CA ILE A 178 -9.23 -15.85 4.99
C ILE A 178 -7.71 -15.95 5.13
N LEU A 179 -7.15 -15.35 6.19
CA LEU A 179 -5.70 -15.38 6.44
C LEU A 179 -5.18 -16.79 6.70
N GLU A 180 -5.94 -17.62 7.44
CA GLU A 180 -5.60 -19.03 7.63
C GLU A 180 -5.65 -19.83 6.32
N GLU A 181 -6.60 -19.53 5.43
CA GLU A 181 -6.63 -20.13 4.10
C GLU A 181 -5.39 -19.76 3.29
N LEU A 182 -4.99 -18.48 3.31
CA LEU A 182 -3.84 -17.99 2.56
C LEU A 182 -2.50 -18.57 3.06
N ILE A 183 -2.38 -18.80 4.39
CA ILE A 183 -1.18 -19.41 4.97
C ILE A 183 -1.09 -20.92 4.69
N LYS A 184 -2.25 -21.63 4.70
CA LYS A 184 -2.29 -23.09 4.55
C LYS A 184 -2.20 -23.56 3.10
N LYS A 185 -2.69 -22.76 2.15
CA LYS A 185 -2.63 -23.09 0.73
C LYS A 185 -1.26 -22.69 0.17
N ASP A 186 -0.71 -23.59 -0.64
CA ASP A 186 0.54 -23.37 -1.37
C ASP A 186 0.28 -22.43 -2.57
N PHE A 187 0.02 -21.17 -2.25
CA PHE A 187 0.02 -20.11 -3.26
C PHE A 187 1.47 -19.74 -3.56
N GLU A 188 1.83 -19.59 -4.83
CA GLU A 188 3.14 -19.14 -5.27
C GLU A 188 3.38 -17.65 -4.94
N PHE A 189 3.41 -17.33 -3.65
CA PHE A 189 3.83 -16.01 -3.17
C PHE A 189 5.36 -15.90 -3.14
N GLY A 190 5.87 -14.73 -3.48
CA GLY A 190 7.23 -14.37 -3.13
C GLY A 190 7.42 -14.35 -1.60
N LYS A 191 8.67 -14.50 -1.13
CA LYS A 191 8.97 -14.51 0.31
C LYS A 191 8.43 -13.27 1.04
N GLU A 192 8.54 -12.10 0.42
CA GLU A 192 8.09 -10.82 0.99
C GLU A 192 6.58 -10.74 1.07
N ASP A 193 5.86 -11.16 0.03
CA ASP A 193 4.41 -11.17 0.02
C ASP A 193 3.86 -12.14 1.06
N PHE A 194 4.49 -13.32 1.19
CA PHE A 194 4.10 -14.29 2.21
C PHE A 194 4.37 -13.76 3.63
N ALA A 195 5.44 -13.00 3.82
CA ALA A 195 5.73 -12.35 5.10
C ALA A 195 4.69 -11.27 5.45
N LYS A 196 4.18 -10.51 4.48
CA LYS A 196 3.08 -9.56 4.69
C LYS A 196 1.80 -10.27 5.17
N ILE A 197 1.50 -11.44 4.60
CA ILE A 197 0.37 -12.28 5.01
C ILE A 197 0.58 -12.78 6.45
N LYS A 198 1.78 -13.28 6.78
CA LYS A 198 2.13 -13.70 8.15
C LYS A 198 2.00 -12.54 9.14
N TYR A 199 2.49 -11.36 8.79
CA TYR A 199 2.36 -10.16 9.63
C TYR A 199 0.89 -9.84 9.94
N SER A 200 0.05 -9.77 8.91
CA SER A 200 -1.38 -9.51 9.08
C SER A 200 -2.08 -10.61 9.91
N TYR A 201 -1.67 -11.87 9.75
CA TYR A 201 -2.19 -12.98 10.55
C TYR A 201 -1.80 -12.87 12.03
N ILE A 202 -0.53 -12.56 12.34
CA ILE A 202 -0.04 -12.28 13.70
C ILE A 202 -0.82 -11.12 14.32
N ALA A 203 -0.93 -10.01 13.58
CA ALA A 203 -1.68 -8.84 14.00
C ALA A 203 -3.16 -9.17 14.31
N ASN A 204 -3.79 -9.98 13.46
CA ASN A 204 -5.16 -10.45 13.66
C ASN A 204 -5.30 -11.34 14.92
N LYS A 205 -4.36 -12.27 15.15
CA LYS A 205 -4.33 -13.09 16.37
C LYS A 205 -4.24 -12.24 17.63
N ILE A 206 -3.41 -11.19 17.61
CA ILE A 206 -3.27 -10.25 18.74
C ILE A 206 -4.59 -9.53 19.00
N GLN A 207 -5.28 -9.05 17.97
CA GLN A 207 -6.58 -8.38 18.11
C GLN A 207 -7.67 -9.32 18.66
N LEU A 208 -7.57 -10.61 18.37
CA LEU A 208 -8.46 -11.64 18.91
C LEU A 208 -8.07 -12.13 20.33
N GLY A 209 -7.01 -11.56 20.93
CA GLY A 209 -6.54 -11.97 22.24
C GLY A 209 -5.90 -13.36 22.28
N LYS A 210 -5.42 -13.87 21.15
CA LYS A 210 -4.81 -15.19 21.00
C LYS A 210 -3.28 -15.07 21.09
N PHE A 211 -2.73 -15.19 22.29
CA PHE A 211 -1.30 -14.95 22.55
C PHE A 211 -0.43 -16.19 22.62
N GLU A 212 -0.98 -17.38 22.39
CA GLU A 212 -0.20 -18.63 22.42
C GLU A 212 0.87 -18.59 21.31
N ASN A 213 2.13 -18.79 21.70
CA ASN A 213 3.33 -18.76 20.84
C ASN A 213 3.52 -17.47 19.99
N ILE A 214 2.73 -16.43 20.27
CA ILE A 214 2.71 -15.23 19.40
C ILE A 214 4.04 -14.47 19.42
N GLU A 215 4.75 -14.48 20.57
CA GLU A 215 6.04 -13.80 20.68
C GLU A 215 7.11 -14.50 19.85
N ASP A 216 7.09 -15.83 19.77
CA ASP A 216 8.02 -16.59 18.94
C ASP A 216 7.72 -16.36 17.45
N GLU A 217 6.44 -16.33 17.05
CA GLU A 217 6.04 -16.01 15.68
C GLU A 217 6.52 -14.61 15.26
N ILE A 218 6.43 -13.62 16.17
CA ILE A 218 6.95 -12.27 15.92
C ILE A 218 8.48 -12.28 15.77
N ASN A 219 9.19 -13.01 16.65
CA ASN A 219 10.65 -13.15 16.60
C ASN A 219 11.10 -13.74 15.26
N GLU A 220 10.48 -14.85 14.83
CA GLU A 220 10.81 -15.53 13.58
C GLU A 220 10.58 -14.60 12.37
N LEU A 221 9.42 -13.96 12.30
CA LEU A 221 9.11 -13.05 11.21
C LEU A 221 10.07 -11.85 11.18
N MET A 222 10.39 -11.27 12.35
CA MET A 222 11.33 -10.15 12.45
C MET A 222 12.72 -10.54 11.98
N LEU A 223 13.24 -11.73 12.37
CA LEU A 223 14.54 -12.22 11.92
C LEU A 223 14.60 -12.45 10.42
N GLU A 224 13.49 -12.87 9.82
CA GLU A 224 13.39 -13.11 8.38
C GLU A 224 13.33 -11.82 7.57
N MET A 225 12.65 -10.78 8.07
CA MET A 225 12.18 -9.64 7.28
C MET A 225 12.70 -8.28 7.70
N VAL A 226 13.32 -8.14 8.87
CA VAL A 226 13.83 -6.83 9.32
C VAL A 226 14.82 -6.26 8.32
N ASN A 227 14.66 -4.98 7.97
CA ASN A 227 15.45 -4.26 6.96
C ASN A 227 15.27 -4.72 5.50
N LYS A 228 14.19 -5.42 5.19
CA LYS A 228 13.72 -5.66 3.82
C LYS A 228 12.60 -4.67 3.47
N ASP A 229 12.47 -4.38 2.19
CA ASP A 229 11.79 -3.20 1.60
C ASP A 229 10.47 -2.74 2.24
N ASP A 230 9.63 -3.62 2.76
CA ASP A 230 8.32 -3.25 3.28
C ASP A 230 8.15 -3.50 4.80
N PHE A 231 9.25 -3.82 5.52
CA PHE A 231 9.20 -4.09 6.96
C PHE A 231 10.15 -3.19 7.74
N PHE A 232 9.58 -2.40 8.64
CA PHE A 232 10.31 -1.51 9.54
C PHE A 232 10.37 -2.11 10.95
N GLU A 233 11.50 -1.93 11.64
CA GLU A 233 11.66 -2.43 13.01
C GLU A 233 10.56 -1.92 13.95
N GLU A 234 10.04 -0.72 13.71
CA GLU A 234 9.00 -0.07 14.50
C GLU A 234 7.69 -0.85 14.52
N GLU A 235 7.34 -1.48 13.41
CA GLU A 235 6.11 -2.28 13.31
C GLU A 235 6.19 -3.51 14.22
N PHE A 236 7.36 -4.10 14.33
CA PHE A 236 7.60 -5.18 15.31
C PHE A 236 7.58 -4.65 16.75
N ALA A 237 8.10 -3.45 16.99
CA ALA A 237 7.99 -2.81 18.30
C ALA A 237 6.54 -2.62 18.74
N GLU A 238 5.65 -2.27 17.80
CA GLU A 238 4.20 -2.17 18.06
C GLU A 238 3.56 -3.52 18.37
N LEU A 239 3.92 -4.59 17.64
CA LEU A 239 3.44 -5.94 17.94
C LEU A 239 3.88 -6.39 19.36
N TYR A 240 5.16 -6.19 19.73
CA TYR A 240 5.64 -6.48 21.09
C TYR A 240 4.93 -5.65 22.14
N TYR A 241 4.69 -4.37 21.87
CA TYR A 241 3.93 -3.50 22.75
C TYR A 241 2.52 -4.03 23.02
N LEU A 242 1.83 -4.48 21.96
CA LEU A 242 0.47 -5.00 22.05
C LEU A 242 0.36 -6.24 22.93
N ILE A 243 1.33 -7.17 22.82
CA ILE A 243 1.36 -8.41 23.63
C ILE A 243 1.95 -8.20 25.02
N GLY A 244 2.38 -6.97 25.37
CA GLY A 244 2.96 -6.67 26.70
C GLY A 244 4.45 -6.99 26.83
N SER A 245 5.14 -7.37 25.77
CA SER A 245 6.60 -7.58 25.76
C SER A 245 7.36 -6.26 25.70
N TYR A 246 7.14 -5.41 26.73
CA TYR A 246 7.62 -4.04 26.77
C TYR A 246 9.15 -3.91 26.70
N GLU A 247 9.89 -4.89 27.22
CA GLU A 247 11.35 -4.92 27.13
C GLU A 247 11.82 -4.97 25.66
N LYS A 248 11.20 -5.84 24.82
CA LYS A 248 11.53 -5.94 23.39
C LYS A 248 11.10 -4.71 22.63
N SER A 249 9.89 -4.21 22.88
CA SER A 249 9.38 -2.96 22.29
C SER A 249 10.32 -1.80 22.60
N ARG A 250 10.66 -1.58 23.89
CA ARG A 250 11.60 -0.54 24.32
C ARG A 250 12.98 -0.68 23.67
N LYS A 251 13.51 -1.93 23.58
CA LYS A 251 14.82 -2.18 22.97
C LYS A 251 14.87 -1.74 21.52
N ILE A 252 13.81 -1.98 20.76
CA ILE A 252 13.72 -1.54 19.37
C ILE A 252 13.64 -0.01 19.31
N TYR A 253 12.70 0.62 20.03
CA TYR A 253 12.57 2.07 20.02
C TYR A 253 13.84 2.80 20.51
N SER A 254 14.62 2.21 21.42
CA SER A 254 15.87 2.81 21.88
C SER A 254 17.01 2.85 20.87
N LYS A 255 16.89 2.12 19.74
CA LYS A 255 17.84 2.20 18.63
C LYS A 255 17.68 3.51 17.85
N PHE A 256 16.49 4.07 17.85
CA PHE A 256 16.22 5.35 17.21
C PHE A 256 16.73 6.47 18.10
N LYS A 257 17.68 7.22 17.60
CA LYS A 257 18.15 8.39 18.31
C LYS A 257 17.03 9.44 18.32
N ILE A 258 16.56 9.78 19.51
CA ILE A 258 15.52 10.81 19.69
C ILE A 258 15.93 12.13 19.04
N GLN A 259 17.25 12.34 18.86
CA GLN A 259 17.83 13.50 18.19
C GLN A 259 17.71 13.47 16.65
N ASP A 260 17.48 12.31 16.05
CA ASP A 260 17.32 12.22 14.61
C ASP A 260 15.92 12.73 14.24
N TYR A 261 15.84 13.75 13.40
CA TYR A 261 14.62 14.47 12.96
C TYR A 261 13.51 13.59 12.36
N GLN A 262 13.78 12.30 12.18
CA GLN A 262 12.88 11.33 11.55
C GLN A 262 11.95 10.61 12.54
N PHE A 263 12.02 10.89 13.84
CA PHE A 263 11.22 10.18 14.82
C PHE A 263 9.76 10.71 14.77
N PRO A 264 8.79 9.95 14.24
CA PRO A 264 7.41 10.39 14.20
C PRO A 264 6.85 10.55 15.63
N ALA A 265 6.26 11.68 15.93
CA ALA A 265 5.76 12.00 17.29
C ALA A 265 4.75 10.96 17.82
N TRP A 266 4.04 10.28 16.95
CA TRP A 266 3.03 9.30 17.32
C TRP A 266 3.59 7.99 17.92
N TRP A 267 4.84 7.60 17.63
CA TRP A 267 5.46 6.41 18.25
C TRP A 267 5.93 6.67 19.68
N LEU A 268 6.29 7.89 19.99
CA LEU A 268 6.85 8.24 21.29
C LEU A 268 5.93 7.81 22.43
N LYS A 269 4.62 7.84 22.24
CA LYS A 269 3.64 7.39 23.24
C LYS A 269 3.81 5.91 23.59
N PHE A 270 4.12 5.04 22.63
CA PHE A 270 4.35 3.61 22.86
C PHE A 270 5.67 3.36 23.55
N TYR A 271 6.71 4.10 23.15
CA TYR A 271 8.01 4.05 23.81
C TYR A 271 7.91 4.52 25.26
N PHE A 272 7.30 5.67 25.52
CA PHE A 272 7.10 6.19 26.86
C PHE A 272 6.27 5.27 27.75
N TYR A 273 5.21 4.69 27.22
CA TYR A 273 4.43 3.71 27.94
C TYR A 273 5.24 2.45 28.27
N SER A 274 6.05 1.96 27.33
CA SER A 274 6.94 0.82 27.58
C SER A 274 7.95 1.12 28.68
N LEU A 275 8.57 2.31 28.69
CA LEU A 275 9.46 2.77 29.76
C LEU A 275 8.73 2.81 31.12
N LYS A 276 7.49 3.31 31.17
CA LYS A 276 6.68 3.30 32.39
C LYS A 276 6.44 1.89 32.90
N GLN A 277 6.03 0.96 32.04
CA GLN A 277 5.77 -0.43 32.42
C GLN A 277 7.03 -1.15 32.96
N LEU A 278 8.20 -0.74 32.50
CA LEU A 278 9.50 -1.24 32.98
C LEU A 278 10.04 -0.47 34.19
N ASN A 279 9.27 0.48 34.73
CA ASN A 279 9.67 1.34 35.85
C ASN A 279 10.90 2.22 35.57
N GLU A 280 11.20 2.50 34.26
CA GLU A 280 12.29 3.39 33.81
C GLU A 280 11.82 4.86 33.73
N ILE A 281 11.25 5.37 34.82
CA ILE A 281 10.59 6.71 34.87
C ILE A 281 11.58 7.85 34.63
N GLU A 282 12.78 7.77 35.19
CA GLU A 282 13.81 8.80 35.00
C GLU A 282 14.18 8.96 33.53
N LYS A 283 14.39 7.84 32.84
CA LYS A 283 14.69 7.81 31.41
C LYS A 283 13.53 8.32 30.55
N LEU A 284 12.29 8.00 30.92
CA LEU A 284 11.09 8.54 30.27
C LEU A 284 11.08 10.07 30.37
N GLN A 285 11.32 10.63 31.57
CA GLN A 285 11.34 12.07 31.81
C GLN A 285 12.48 12.78 31.06
N GLU A 286 13.66 12.16 31.03
CA GLU A 286 14.81 12.67 30.28
C GLU A 286 14.51 12.74 28.77
N ASN A 287 14.04 11.62 28.20
CA ASN A 287 13.70 11.55 26.78
C ASN A 287 12.61 12.55 26.39
N PHE A 288 11.60 12.72 27.24
CA PHE A 288 10.56 13.73 26.99
C PHE A 288 11.12 15.16 26.93
N LYS A 289 12.04 15.53 27.85
CA LYS A 289 12.72 16.84 27.83
C LYS A 289 13.53 17.03 26.56
N ILE A 290 14.26 15.98 26.13
CA ILE A 290 15.04 16.01 24.87
C ILE A 290 14.14 16.28 23.68
N VAL A 291 13.01 15.55 23.56
CA VAL A 291 12.05 15.76 22.46
C VAL A 291 11.50 17.18 22.42
N LEU A 292 11.11 17.74 23.58
CA LEU A 292 10.60 19.11 23.64
C LEU A 292 11.68 20.13 23.22
N LYS A 293 12.93 19.94 23.67
CA LYS A 293 14.06 20.80 23.28
C LYS A 293 14.28 20.78 21.76
N ILE A 294 14.29 19.58 21.13
CA ILE A 294 14.44 19.45 19.68
C ILE A 294 13.33 20.19 18.93
N LYS A 295 12.08 20.06 19.37
CA LYS A 295 10.94 20.73 18.74
C LYS A 295 11.00 22.26 18.90
N ASP A 296 11.50 22.77 20.01
CA ASP A 296 11.74 24.20 20.21
C ASP A 296 12.89 24.71 19.31
N GLU A 297 13.99 23.96 19.17
CA GLU A 297 15.08 24.23 18.24
C GLU A 297 14.65 24.27 16.79
N GLU A 298 13.78 23.33 16.38
CA GLU A 298 13.18 23.27 15.05
C GLU A 298 12.36 24.55 14.74
N ILE A 299 11.55 25.01 15.70
CA ILE A 299 10.81 26.28 15.57
C ILE A 299 11.77 27.48 15.41
N GLU A 300 12.83 27.56 16.19
CA GLU A 300 13.81 28.67 16.10
C GLU A 300 14.55 28.62 14.75
N SER A 301 14.96 27.46 14.28
CA SER A 301 15.61 27.30 12.97
C SER A 301 14.72 27.79 11.81
N ILE A 302 13.40 27.46 11.85
CA ILE A 302 12.44 27.97 10.86
C ILE A 302 12.31 29.50 10.93
N LYS A 303 12.28 30.11 12.13
CA LYS A 303 12.21 31.55 12.32
C LYS A 303 13.45 32.27 11.80
N ASN A 304 14.63 31.68 12.04
CA ASN A 304 15.91 32.22 11.62
C ASN A 304 16.18 32.03 10.12
N GLY A 305 15.35 31.25 9.42
CA GLY A 305 15.50 30.99 7.99
C GLY A 305 16.60 29.98 7.64
N GLU A 306 17.09 29.21 8.62
CA GLU A 306 18.08 28.16 8.44
C GLU A 306 17.46 26.92 7.77
N PHE A 307 16.17 26.72 8.01
CA PHE A 307 15.34 25.68 7.43
C PHE A 307 14.28 26.32 6.52
N LEU A 308 13.98 25.69 5.38
CA LEU A 308 12.96 26.18 4.44
C LEU A 308 13.30 27.56 3.84
N THR A 309 14.55 27.78 3.45
CA THR A 309 15.05 29.07 2.94
C THR A 309 14.26 29.60 1.73
N GLU A 310 13.76 28.72 0.87
CA GLU A 310 13.01 29.06 -0.35
C GLU A 310 11.47 29.09 -0.15
N CYS A 311 11.00 28.82 1.09
CA CYS A 311 9.56 28.73 1.34
C CYS A 311 8.92 30.09 1.67
N THR A 312 7.62 30.23 1.33
CA THR A 312 6.85 31.44 1.60
C THR A 312 6.68 31.68 3.11
N LYS A 313 6.49 32.96 3.51
CA LYS A 313 6.18 33.30 4.92
C LYS A 313 4.94 32.58 5.45
N SER A 314 3.94 32.31 4.58
CA SER A 314 2.72 31.58 4.95
C SER A 314 3.01 30.13 5.27
N TYR A 315 3.85 29.46 4.47
CA TYR A 315 4.27 28.09 4.68
C TYR A 315 5.03 27.93 6.01
N LYS A 316 6.02 28.81 6.26
CA LYS A 316 6.78 28.81 7.53
C LYS A 316 5.88 28.98 8.76
N LYS A 317 4.84 29.84 8.67
CA LYS A 317 3.88 30.00 9.77
C LYS A 317 3.04 28.74 10.00
N GLU A 318 2.65 28.04 8.96
CA GLU A 318 1.85 26.82 9.09
C GLU A 318 2.70 25.69 9.68
N GLU A 319 3.95 25.53 9.26
CA GLU A 319 4.89 24.56 9.84
C GLU A 319 5.09 24.80 11.36
N ILE A 320 5.33 26.06 11.77
CA ILE A 320 5.45 26.40 13.19
C ILE A 320 4.16 26.06 13.96
N ARG A 321 2.98 26.28 13.37
CA ARG A 321 1.72 25.91 14.00
C ARG A 321 1.58 24.41 14.18
N GLU A 322 1.99 23.65 13.17
CA GLU A 322 1.95 22.20 13.21
C GLU A 322 2.89 21.64 14.29
N ILE A 323 4.13 22.13 14.36
CA ILE A 323 5.07 21.73 15.43
C ILE A 323 4.49 22.05 16.82
N LYS A 324 3.85 23.22 17.00
CA LYS A 324 3.19 23.56 18.26
C LYS A 324 2.01 22.65 18.59
N ARG A 325 1.23 22.19 17.59
CA ARG A 325 0.18 21.18 17.79
C ARG A 325 0.78 19.85 18.25
N GLN A 326 1.88 19.43 17.63
CA GLN A 326 2.62 18.22 18.02
C GLN A 326 3.13 18.31 19.47
N ILE A 327 3.73 19.42 19.86
CA ILE A 327 4.18 19.67 21.25
C ILE A 327 3.00 19.56 22.23
N LYS A 328 1.87 20.19 21.91
CA LYS A 328 0.67 20.14 22.76
C LYS A 328 0.14 18.70 22.90
N TYR A 329 0.09 17.97 21.80
CA TYR A 329 -0.32 16.56 21.79
C TYR A 329 0.61 15.71 22.64
N LEU A 330 1.94 15.83 22.44
CA LEU A 330 2.94 15.08 23.18
C LEU A 330 2.87 15.32 24.69
N LYS A 331 2.67 16.58 25.11
CA LYS A 331 2.51 16.92 26.54
C LYS A 331 1.28 16.24 27.12
N ALA A 332 0.15 16.28 26.43
CA ALA A 332 -1.08 15.66 26.91
C ALA A 332 -0.96 14.12 26.99
N GLU A 333 -0.33 13.47 26.00
CA GLU A 333 -0.10 12.02 26.04
C GLU A 333 0.89 11.63 27.14
N TYR A 334 1.95 12.42 27.33
CA TYR A 334 2.95 12.21 28.40
C TYR A 334 2.29 12.28 29.79
N GLU A 335 1.49 13.31 30.06
CA GLU A 335 0.75 13.46 31.31
C GLU A 335 -0.19 12.29 31.57
N LYS A 336 -0.99 11.88 30.58
CA LYS A 336 -1.85 10.71 30.68
C LYS A 336 -1.09 9.44 30.99
N ILE A 337 0.04 9.20 30.29
CA ILE A 337 0.86 8.02 30.48
C ILE A 337 1.40 7.99 31.91
N LEU A 338 1.89 9.12 32.46
CA LEU A 338 2.48 9.17 33.81
C LEU A 338 1.45 9.06 34.92
N GLU A 339 0.32 9.76 34.81
CA GLU A 339 -0.59 10.01 35.92
C GLU A 339 -1.74 9.01 36.02
N THR A 340 -1.98 8.22 34.96
CA THR A 340 -3.12 7.32 34.89
C THR A 340 -2.72 5.91 34.42
N ASP A 341 -3.67 4.97 34.45
CA ASP A 341 -3.50 3.63 33.86
C ASP A 341 -3.74 3.61 32.34
N TYR A 342 -3.75 4.78 31.71
CA TYR A 342 -3.97 4.89 30.27
C TYR A 342 -2.88 4.16 29.47
N LYS A 343 -3.31 3.19 28.66
CA LYS A 343 -2.49 2.51 27.67
C LYS A 343 -2.78 3.12 26.29
N PRO A 344 -1.78 3.74 25.64
CA PRO A 344 -1.94 4.22 24.27
C PRO A 344 -2.41 3.14 23.30
N GLU A 345 -3.41 3.44 22.51
CA GLU A 345 -3.94 2.52 21.52
C GLU A 345 -3.02 2.48 20.28
N VAL A 346 -2.70 1.25 19.85
CA VAL A 346 -1.99 1.00 18.59
C VAL A 346 -3.01 0.72 17.50
N LYS A 347 -2.93 1.47 16.42
CA LYS A 347 -3.63 1.15 15.20
C LYS A 347 -2.68 0.41 14.27
N ILE A 348 -2.87 -0.89 14.13
CA ILE A 348 -2.10 -1.68 13.17
C ILE A 348 -2.56 -1.31 11.76
N TYR A 349 -1.62 -0.88 10.93
CA TYR A 349 -1.89 -0.61 9.52
C TYR A 349 -1.71 -1.90 8.72
N PRO A 350 -2.64 -2.21 7.81
CA PRO A 350 -2.53 -3.39 6.98
C PRO A 350 -1.33 -3.28 6.03
N LYS A 351 -0.70 -4.41 5.76
CA LYS A 351 0.28 -4.55 4.68
C LYS A 351 -0.47 -4.83 3.38
N PHE A 352 -0.16 -4.11 2.33
CA PHE A 352 -0.82 -4.30 1.03
C PHE A 352 0.04 -5.16 0.10
N LEU A 353 -0.64 -6.02 -0.67
CA LEU A 353 -0.07 -6.71 -1.83
C LEU A 353 -0.65 -6.03 -3.06
N TYR A 354 0.04 -5.04 -3.57
CA TYR A 354 -0.44 -4.33 -4.75
C TYR A 354 -0.52 -5.26 -5.95
N ASP A 355 -1.75 -5.52 -6.43
CA ASP A 355 -1.97 -6.19 -7.72
C ASP A 355 -2.22 -5.16 -8.81
N CYS A 356 -1.67 -5.42 -9.96
CA CYS A 356 -1.93 -4.64 -11.15
C CYS A 356 -3.32 -4.99 -11.69
N PHE A 357 -4.28 -4.07 -11.61
CA PHE A 357 -5.59 -4.29 -12.20
C PHE A 357 -5.70 -3.83 -13.66
N LEU A 358 -4.58 -3.45 -14.30
CA LEU A 358 -4.55 -3.28 -15.76
C LEU A 358 -4.92 -4.58 -16.47
N ILE A 359 -5.91 -4.48 -17.35
CA ILE A 359 -6.29 -5.60 -18.19
C ILE A 359 -5.20 -5.78 -19.25
N ASP A 360 -4.78 -7.04 -19.43
CA ASP A 360 -3.76 -7.44 -20.38
C ASP A 360 -2.34 -6.89 -20.12
N CYS A 361 -2.01 -6.59 -18.87
CA CYS A 361 -0.64 -6.25 -18.51
C CYS A 361 0.30 -7.45 -18.77
N PRO A 362 1.33 -7.32 -19.62
CA PRO A 362 2.20 -8.44 -19.97
C PRO A 362 3.05 -8.95 -18.81
N ARG A 363 3.39 -8.08 -17.84
CA ARG A 363 4.14 -8.44 -16.63
C ARG A 363 3.35 -9.39 -15.73
N HIS A 364 2.05 -9.14 -15.56
CA HIS A 364 1.21 -9.79 -14.55
C HIS A 364 0.20 -10.77 -15.17
N GLN A 365 0.37 -11.09 -16.45
CA GLN A 365 -0.48 -12.10 -17.08
C GLN A 365 -0.19 -13.47 -16.49
N LYS A 366 -1.24 -14.17 -16.03
CA LYS A 366 -1.14 -15.58 -15.66
C LYS A 366 -0.84 -16.40 -16.93
N LEU A 367 0.22 -17.19 -16.89
CA LEU A 367 0.58 -18.13 -17.93
C LEU A 367 0.17 -19.52 -17.42
N ASP A 368 -0.73 -20.16 -18.15
CA ASP A 368 -1.16 -21.56 -17.87
C ASP A 368 0.00 -22.54 -18.08
#